data_315dfce8aa703835211319e984f56cfa
#
_entry.id   315dfce8aa703835211319e984f56cfa
#
_cell.length_a   1.000
_cell.length_b   1.000
_cell.length_c   1.000
_cell.angle_alpha   90.00
_cell.angle_beta   90.00
_cell.angle_gamma   90.00
#
_symmetry.space_group_name_H-M   'P 1'
#
loop_
_entity.id
_entity.type
_entity.pdbx_description
1 polymer ?
#
loop_
_entity_poly.entity_id
_entity_poly.type
_entity_poly.pdbx_seq_one_letter_code
_entity_poly.pdbx_strand_id
1 'polypeptide(L)' 'MSVRNEIKAQIVRAGFTMQEVVDLLAEEYDWSDSVSNLSAKWQRESIRYKEVVELANVLGYDLIWQKRRNN' A
#
# COMPACT_ATOMS: atom_id res chain seq x y z
N MET A 1 1.41 -2.00 -16.27
CA MET A 1 0.96 -1.32 -15.04
C MET A 1 1.99 -1.53 -13.95
N SER A 2 2.36 -0.48 -13.25
CA SER A 2 3.36 -0.61 -12.20
C SER A 2 2.71 -0.78 -10.84
N VAL A 3 3.40 -1.48 -9.94
CA VAL A 3 2.96 -1.67 -8.56
C VAL A 3 2.73 -0.31 -7.89
N ARG A 4 3.65 0.62 -8.13
CA ARG A 4 3.56 1.96 -7.56
C ARG A 4 2.26 2.66 -7.95
N ASN A 5 1.90 2.61 -9.23
CA ASN A 5 0.70 3.28 -9.71
C ASN A 5 -0.55 2.62 -9.15
N GLU A 6 -0.55 1.31 -9.04
CA GLU A 6 -1.68 0.59 -8.46
C GLU A 6 -1.89 0.95 -7.01
N ILE A 7 -0.83 0.98 -6.23
CA ILE A 7 -0.91 1.33 -4.81
C ILE A 7 -1.39 2.76 -4.65
N LYS A 8 -0.86 3.69 -5.44
CA LYS A 8 -1.31 5.09 -5.40
C LYS A 8 -2.79 5.22 -5.71
N ALA A 9 -3.27 4.47 -6.70
CA ALA A 9 -4.68 4.50 -7.06
C ALA A 9 -5.56 4.05 -5.91
N GLN A 10 -5.14 3.00 -5.20
CA GLN A 10 -5.90 2.51 -4.04
C GLN A 10 -5.91 3.52 -2.90
N ILE A 11 -4.80 4.19 -2.67
CA ILE A 11 -4.72 5.23 -1.64
C ILE A 11 -5.70 6.36 -1.94
N VAL A 12 -5.71 6.81 -3.19
CA VAL A 12 -6.62 7.88 -3.61
C VAL A 12 -8.08 7.44 -3.47
N ARG A 13 -8.40 6.23 -3.89
CA ARG A 13 -9.75 5.70 -3.78
C ARG A 13 -10.22 5.59 -2.34
N ALA A 14 -9.29 5.30 -1.44
CA ALA A 14 -9.62 5.19 -0.02
C ALA A 14 -9.78 6.58 0.64
N GLY A 15 -9.44 7.65 -0.07
CA GLY A 15 -9.60 9.00 0.45
C GLY A 15 -8.44 9.48 1.31
N PHE A 16 -7.27 8.84 1.17
CA PHE A 16 -6.10 9.22 1.94
C PHE A 16 -5.08 9.95 1.09
N THR A 17 -4.26 10.77 1.75
CA THR A 17 -3.06 11.32 1.14
C THR A 17 -1.89 10.40 1.46
N MET A 18 -0.79 10.56 0.73
CA MET A 18 0.42 9.78 1.01
C MET A 18 0.92 10.00 2.43
N GLN A 19 0.87 11.24 2.91
CA GLN A 19 1.34 11.54 4.25
C GLN A 19 0.48 10.86 5.31
N GLU A 20 -0.82 10.85 5.10
CA GLU A 20 -1.73 10.19 6.05
C GLU A 20 -1.45 8.69 6.13
N VAL A 21 -1.20 8.06 4.99
CA VAL A 21 -0.90 6.64 4.96
C VAL A 21 0.42 6.34 5.66
N VAL A 22 1.43 7.16 5.40
CA VAL A 22 2.75 7.01 6.04
C VAL A 22 2.61 7.13 7.55
N ASP A 23 1.85 8.12 8.01
CA ASP A 23 1.65 8.34 9.44
C ASP A 23 0.95 7.15 10.10
N LEU A 24 -0.06 6.61 9.43
CA LEU A 24 -0.79 5.44 9.96
C LEU A 24 0.10 4.20 10.02
N LEU A 25 0.89 3.98 8.98
CA LEU A 25 1.81 2.84 8.96
C LEU A 25 2.89 2.96 10.02
N ALA A 26 3.41 4.16 10.23
CA ALA A 26 4.42 4.39 11.26
C ALA A 26 3.83 4.13 12.65
N GLU A 27 2.59 4.55 12.86
CA GLU A 27 1.93 4.40 14.15
C GLU A 27 1.57 2.95 14.45
N GLU A 28 1.02 2.24 13.49
CA GLU A 28 0.50 0.89 13.73
C GLU A 28 1.51 -0.22 13.50
N TYR A 29 2.43 -0.03 12.58
CA TYR A 29 3.34 -1.09 12.15
C TYR A 29 4.80 -0.72 12.22
N ASP A 30 5.12 0.41 12.80
CA ASP A 30 6.50 0.82 12.98
C ASP A 30 7.26 1.06 11.67
N TRP A 31 6.56 1.45 10.62
CA TRP A 31 7.20 1.80 9.36
C TRP A 31 7.88 3.16 9.49
N SER A 32 8.84 3.41 8.58
CA SER A 32 9.42 4.75 8.47
C SER A 32 8.32 5.77 8.15
N ASP A 33 8.35 6.92 8.80
CA ASP A 33 7.37 7.97 8.55
C ASP A 33 7.79 8.91 7.41
N SER A 34 8.71 8.47 6.56
CA SER A 34 9.18 9.24 5.43
C SER A 34 8.46 8.86 4.14
N VAL A 35 7.77 9.83 3.54
CA VAL A 35 7.11 9.63 2.26
C VAL A 35 8.13 9.27 1.18
N SER A 36 9.32 9.87 1.25
CA SER A 36 10.37 9.59 0.27
C SER A 36 10.82 8.13 0.32
N ASN A 37 10.98 7.58 1.52
CA ASN A 37 11.39 6.19 1.68
C ASN A 37 10.32 5.24 1.16
N LEU A 38 9.07 5.53 1.43
CA LEU A 38 7.97 4.72 0.96
C LEU A 38 7.87 4.75 -0.56
N SER A 39 7.97 5.94 -1.15
CA SER A 39 7.94 6.09 -2.60
C SER A 39 9.09 5.34 -3.27
N ALA A 40 10.28 5.41 -2.70
CA ALA A 40 11.44 4.71 -3.23
C ALA A 40 11.24 3.20 -3.22
N LYS A 41 10.68 2.66 -2.14
CA LYS A 41 10.39 1.24 -2.02
C LYS A 41 9.40 0.79 -3.10
N TRP A 42 8.35 1.55 -3.33
CA TRP A 42 7.35 1.21 -4.34
C TRP A 42 7.91 1.35 -5.75
N GLN A 43 8.73 2.35 -5.98
CA GLN A 43 9.32 2.58 -7.30
C GLN A 43 10.24 1.45 -7.72
N ARG A 44 10.93 0.83 -6.76
CA ARG A 44 11.79 -0.32 -7.04
C ARG A 44 11.03 -1.63 -7.04
N GLU A 45 9.75 -1.57 -6.77
CA GLU A 45 8.90 -2.77 -6.67
C GLU A 45 9.45 -3.76 -5.65
N SER A 46 10.02 -3.23 -4.57
CA SER A 46 10.61 -4.04 -3.52
C SER A 46 9.70 -4.26 -2.33
N ILE A 47 8.42 -3.92 -2.46
CA ILE A 47 7.46 -4.08 -1.39
C ILE A 47 7.15 -5.57 -1.19
N ARG A 48 7.15 -6.00 0.07
CA ARG A 48 6.88 -7.39 0.42
C ARG A 48 5.39 -7.62 0.60
N TYR A 49 4.97 -8.86 0.45
CA TYR A 49 3.55 -9.22 0.63
C TYR A 49 3.02 -8.78 2.00
N LYS A 50 3.80 -9.01 3.05
CA LYS A 50 3.41 -8.58 4.40
C LYS A 50 3.13 -7.08 4.44
N GLU A 51 3.94 -6.30 3.75
CA GLU A 51 3.78 -4.86 3.70
C GLU A 51 2.51 -4.46 2.95
N VAL A 52 2.16 -5.20 1.90
CA VAL A 52 0.92 -4.97 1.17
C VAL A 52 -0.28 -5.24 2.07
N VAL A 53 -0.23 -6.30 2.87
CA VAL A 53 -1.30 -6.63 3.80
C VAL A 53 -1.48 -5.51 4.83
N GLU A 54 -0.37 -5.01 5.38
CA GLU A 54 -0.41 -3.94 6.36
C GLU A 54 -0.95 -2.65 5.75
N LEU A 55 -0.55 -2.35 4.53
CA LEU A 55 -1.06 -1.19 3.80
C LEU A 55 -2.56 -1.30 3.60
N ALA A 56 -3.03 -2.47 3.15
CA ALA A 56 -4.46 -2.69 2.95
C ALA A 56 -5.23 -2.49 4.25
N ASN A 57 -4.68 -2.95 5.37
CA ASN A 57 -5.33 -2.81 6.67
C ASN A 57 -5.53 -1.35 7.05
N VAL A 58 -4.52 -0.50 6.87
CA VAL A 58 -4.68 0.92 7.22
C VAL A 58 -5.62 1.66 6.28
N LEU A 59 -5.77 1.18 5.05
CA LEU A 59 -6.71 1.76 4.09
C LEU A 59 -8.14 1.25 4.29
N GLY A 60 -8.31 0.23 5.12
CA GLY A 60 -9.63 -0.34 5.36
C GLY A 60 -10.05 -1.37 4.32
N TYR A 61 -9.11 -1.97 3.62
CA TYR A 61 -9.38 -2.99 2.62
C TYR A 61 -8.95 -4.36 3.09
N ASP A 62 -9.63 -5.37 2.57
CA ASP A 62 -9.22 -6.75 2.74
C ASP A 62 -8.49 -7.20 1.47
N LEU A 63 -7.45 -7.99 1.62
CA LEU A 63 -6.81 -8.63 0.48
C LEU A 63 -7.45 -9.99 0.28
N ILE A 64 -8.04 -10.17 -0.89
CA ILE A 64 -8.79 -11.39 -1.19
C ILE A 64 -8.18 -12.06 -2.41
N TRP A 65 -7.91 -13.35 -2.29
CA TRP A 65 -7.50 -14.16 -3.43
C TRP A 65 -8.76 -14.64 -4.13
N GLN A 66 -8.87 -14.27 -5.42
CA GLN A 66 -10.03 -14.63 -6.20
C GLN A 66 -9.61 -15.52 -7.35
N LYS A 67 -10.24 -16.69 -7.46
CA LYS A 67 -9.95 -17.59 -8.54
C LYS A 67 -10.45 -17.00 -9.86
N ARG A 68 -9.61 -17.07 -10.89
CA ARG A 68 -10.03 -16.59 -12.20
C ARG A 68 -11.15 -17.44 -12.71
N ARG A 69 -12.13 -16.77 -13.34
CA ARG A 69 -13.13 -17.43 -14.05
C ARG A 69 -12.62 -17.68 -15.37
N ASN A 70 -12.30 -18.55 -15.89
CA ASN A 70 -11.94 -18.66 -17.13
C ASN A 70 -11.94 -19.68 -17.72
N ASN A 71 -12.05 -19.48 -18.39
CA ASN A 71 -12.21 -20.16 -19.13
C ASN A 71 -11.61 -20.81 -19.83
#